data_041315612fd8cd356ec93ee1896d5e58
#
_entry.id   041315612fd8cd356ec93ee1896d5e58
#
_cell.length_a   1.000
_cell.length_b   1.000
_cell.length_c   1.000
_cell.angle_alpha   90.00
_cell.angle_beta   90.00
_cell.angle_gamma   90.00
#
_symmetry.space_group_name_H-M   'P 1'
#
loop_
_entity.id
_entity.type
_entity.pdbx_description
1 polymer ?
#
loop_
_entity_poly.entity_id
_entity_poly.type
_entity_poly.pdbx_seq_one_letter_code
_entity_poly.pdbx_strand_id
1 'polypeptide(L)'
;MESQGYCAGGFEVVRDAFKENFTTNDELGASACVVHDGQVVVDLWGGSSAPSGEPWQQDTIVNVYSTTKTMAAVCMLMLADRGLIDFDAPVARYWPEFAQNGKEDVLVRHVMSHSAGLSGFDTPIKIE
;
A
#
# COMPACT_ATOMS: atom_id res chain seq x y z
N MET A 1 17.32 -16.63 -10.91
CA MET A 1 17.42 -16.69 -9.43
C MET A 1 16.39 -17.67 -8.92
N GLU A 2 16.68 -18.44 -7.87
CA GLU A 2 15.69 -19.37 -7.29
C GLU A 2 14.72 -18.60 -6.37
N SER A 3 13.43 -18.82 -6.54
CA SER A 3 12.41 -18.39 -5.59
C SER A 3 12.26 -19.45 -4.50
N GLN A 4 12.02 -19.01 -3.28
CA GLN A 4 11.66 -19.85 -2.14
C GLN A 4 10.16 -19.77 -1.90
N GLY A 5 9.61 -20.67 -1.07
CA GLY A 5 8.23 -20.65 -0.66
C GLY A 5 7.36 -21.72 -1.31
N TYR A 6 6.04 -21.47 -1.32
CA TYR A 6 5.00 -22.39 -1.74
C TYR A 6 4.26 -21.91 -2.98
N CYS A 7 3.91 -22.84 -3.85
CA CYS A 7 3.03 -22.59 -4.99
C CYS A 7 2.16 -23.83 -5.23
N ALA A 8 0.85 -23.69 -5.11
CA ALA A 8 -0.10 -24.76 -5.35
C ALA A 8 -0.15 -25.16 -6.83
N GLY A 9 -0.55 -26.41 -7.10
CA GLY A 9 -0.80 -26.89 -8.45
C GLY A 9 -1.86 -26.03 -9.16
N GLY A 10 -1.58 -25.70 -10.45
CA GLY A 10 -2.40 -24.80 -11.25
C GLY A 10 -2.02 -23.31 -11.14
N PHE A 11 -1.09 -22.93 -10.26
CA PHE A 11 -0.60 -21.56 -10.09
C PHE A 11 0.86 -21.39 -10.52
N GLU A 12 1.42 -22.37 -11.21
CA GLU A 12 2.83 -22.37 -11.65
C GLU A 12 3.18 -21.14 -12.50
N VAL A 13 2.23 -20.65 -13.29
CA VAL A 13 2.40 -19.44 -14.11
C VAL A 13 2.73 -18.20 -13.25
N VAL A 14 2.20 -18.11 -12.03
CA VAL A 14 2.51 -17.01 -11.10
C VAL A 14 3.94 -17.13 -10.59
N ARG A 15 4.36 -18.35 -10.21
CA ARG A 15 5.74 -18.61 -9.80
C ARG A 15 6.73 -18.32 -10.92
N ASP A 16 6.40 -18.70 -12.14
CA ASP A 16 7.30 -18.51 -13.28
C ASP A 16 7.43 -17.02 -13.63
N ALA A 17 6.33 -16.27 -13.63
CA ALA A 17 6.35 -14.81 -13.78
C ALA A 17 7.10 -14.12 -12.62
N PHE A 18 6.93 -14.58 -11.37
CA PHE A 18 7.70 -14.08 -10.23
C PHE A 18 9.20 -14.24 -10.43
N LYS A 19 9.66 -15.41 -10.92
CA LYS A 19 11.07 -15.68 -11.22
C LYS A 19 11.59 -14.83 -12.37
N GLU A 20 10.78 -14.63 -13.41
CA GLU A 20 11.14 -13.87 -14.59
C GLU A 20 11.48 -12.41 -14.25
N ASN A 21 10.79 -11.79 -13.28
CA ASN A 21 11.05 -10.42 -12.86
C ASN A 21 12.50 -10.17 -12.44
N PHE A 22 13.17 -11.15 -11.84
CA PHE A 22 14.57 -11.02 -11.43
C PHE A 22 15.56 -11.05 -12.60
N THR A 23 15.13 -11.47 -13.79
CA THR A 23 15.98 -11.57 -14.98
C THR A 23 15.64 -10.53 -16.05
N THR A 24 14.38 -10.09 -16.11
CA THR A 24 13.89 -9.20 -17.17
C THR A 24 13.61 -7.79 -16.68
N ASN A 25 13.31 -7.61 -15.39
CA ASN A 25 12.87 -6.32 -14.81
C ASN A 25 13.82 -5.79 -13.72
N ASP A 26 15.02 -6.34 -13.60
CA ASP A 26 16.05 -5.93 -12.62
C ASP A 26 15.53 -5.90 -11.18
N GLU A 27 14.58 -6.79 -10.83
CA GLU A 27 14.05 -6.89 -9.47
C GLU A 27 15.16 -7.31 -8.50
N LEU A 28 15.37 -6.52 -7.44
CA LEU A 28 16.38 -6.81 -6.44
C LEU A 28 15.92 -7.92 -5.50
N GLY A 29 14.73 -7.79 -4.97
CA GLY A 29 14.09 -8.72 -4.07
C GLY A 29 12.60 -8.46 -3.96
N ALA A 30 11.84 -9.52 -3.76
CA ALA A 30 10.38 -9.45 -3.73
C ALA A 30 9.75 -10.56 -2.88
N SER A 31 8.51 -10.34 -2.49
CA SER A 31 7.61 -11.38 -2.00
C SER A 31 6.23 -11.23 -2.62
N ALA A 32 5.51 -12.34 -2.77
CA ALA A 32 4.15 -12.36 -3.31
C ALA A 32 3.32 -13.42 -2.59
N CYS A 33 2.14 -13.04 -2.13
CA CYS A 33 1.19 -13.97 -1.53
C CYS A 33 -0.17 -13.84 -2.23
N VAL A 34 -0.75 -14.98 -2.61
CA VAL A 34 -2.10 -15.06 -3.20
C VAL A 34 -2.96 -15.99 -2.38
N VAL A 35 -4.14 -15.50 -2.02
CA VAL A 35 -5.18 -16.28 -1.34
C VAL A 35 -6.35 -16.48 -2.31
N HIS A 36 -6.75 -17.73 -2.52
CA HIS A 36 -7.90 -18.09 -3.34
C HIS A 36 -8.84 -18.98 -2.51
N ASP A 37 -10.10 -18.64 -2.45
CA ASP A 37 -11.12 -19.33 -1.64
C ASP A 37 -10.68 -19.57 -0.18
N GLY A 38 -10.06 -18.57 0.43
CA GLY A 38 -9.58 -18.63 1.81
C GLY A 38 -8.33 -19.49 2.04
N GLN A 39 -7.71 -20.02 0.97
CA GLN A 39 -6.49 -20.82 1.04
C GLN A 39 -5.32 -20.05 0.42
N VAL A 40 -4.16 -20.09 1.06
CA VAL A 40 -2.93 -19.60 0.47
C VAL A 40 -2.54 -20.53 -0.67
N VAL A 41 -2.55 -20.04 -1.90
CA VAL A 41 -2.18 -20.81 -3.10
C VAL A 41 -0.80 -20.42 -3.64
N VAL A 42 -0.31 -19.24 -3.30
CA VAL A 42 1.05 -18.79 -3.58
C VAL A 42 1.57 -18.06 -2.35
N ASP A 43 2.79 -18.38 -1.92
CA ASP A 43 3.56 -17.66 -0.92
C ASP A 43 5.04 -17.78 -1.31
N LEU A 44 5.54 -16.78 -2.04
CA LEU A 44 6.86 -16.79 -2.67
C LEU A 44 7.68 -15.60 -2.20
N TRP A 45 8.98 -15.81 -2.06
CA TRP A 45 9.97 -14.75 -1.85
C TRP A 45 11.30 -15.11 -2.50
N GLY A 46 12.12 -14.10 -2.72
CA GLY A 46 13.44 -14.30 -3.32
C GLY A 46 14.19 -13.01 -3.57
N GLY A 47 15.44 -13.16 -3.99
CA GLY A 47 16.34 -12.05 -4.23
C GLY A 47 17.05 -11.55 -2.98
N SER A 48 17.37 -10.27 -2.95
CA SER A 48 18.11 -9.60 -1.89
C SER A 48 17.26 -8.51 -1.25
N SER A 49 17.38 -8.34 0.06
CA SER A 49 16.69 -7.28 0.82
C SER A 49 17.41 -5.93 0.71
N ALA A 50 18.66 -5.93 0.24
CA ALA A 50 19.46 -4.73 0.04
C ALA A 50 20.50 -4.92 -1.08
N PRO A 51 21.07 -3.82 -1.64
CA PRO A 51 22.13 -3.90 -2.64
C PRO A 51 23.41 -4.60 -2.14
N SER A 52 23.60 -4.69 -0.83
CA SER A 52 24.68 -5.44 -0.19
C SER A 52 24.59 -6.95 -0.35
N GLY A 53 23.43 -7.48 -0.80
CA GLY A 53 23.25 -8.87 -1.16
C GLY A 53 22.68 -9.74 -0.04
N GLU A 54 22.17 -9.16 1.06
CA GLU A 54 21.49 -9.94 2.10
C GLU A 54 20.28 -10.67 1.50
N PRO A 55 20.13 -11.99 1.76
CA PRO A 55 19.01 -12.75 1.20
C PRO A 55 17.66 -12.22 1.67
N TRP A 56 16.70 -12.09 0.77
CA TRP A 56 15.30 -11.85 1.11
C TRP A 56 14.74 -13.06 1.86
N GLN A 57 14.12 -12.80 3.02
CA GLN A 57 13.47 -13.81 3.84
C GLN A 57 11.95 -13.72 3.72
N GLN A 58 11.22 -14.74 4.18
CA GLN A 58 9.75 -14.75 4.16
C GLN A 58 9.14 -13.56 4.91
N ASP A 59 9.80 -13.11 5.98
CA ASP A 59 9.36 -12.02 6.87
C ASP A 59 10.10 -10.69 6.61
N THR A 60 10.81 -10.57 5.49
CA THR A 60 11.46 -9.31 5.10
C THR A 60 10.40 -8.22 4.90
N ILE A 61 10.58 -7.09 5.59
CA ILE A 61 9.74 -5.91 5.44
C ILE A 61 10.43 -4.84 4.61
N VAL A 62 9.65 -4.10 3.84
CA VAL A 62 10.14 -2.99 3.01
C VAL A 62 9.22 -1.79 3.12
N ASN A 63 9.74 -0.62 2.73
CA ASN A 63 8.91 0.56 2.60
C ASN A 63 7.97 0.40 1.39
N VAL A 64 6.67 0.35 1.66
CA VAL A 64 5.65 0.12 0.62
C VAL A 64 5.10 1.42 0.02
N TYR A 65 5.68 2.57 0.37
CA TYR A 65 5.31 3.89 -0.17
C TYR A 65 3.79 4.10 -0.21
N SER A 66 3.22 4.33 -1.40
CA SER A 66 1.79 4.65 -1.56
C SER A 66 0.83 3.51 -1.20
N THR A 67 1.27 2.27 -1.09
CA THR A 67 0.44 1.18 -0.55
C THR A 67 0.02 1.46 0.91
N THR A 68 0.78 2.30 1.63
CA THR A 68 0.41 2.84 2.95
C THR A 68 -0.97 3.51 2.95
N LYS A 69 -1.43 4.08 1.81
CA LYS A 69 -2.77 4.65 1.69
C LYS A 69 -3.87 3.63 1.91
N THR A 70 -3.65 2.37 1.54
CA THR A 70 -4.58 1.27 1.82
C THR A 70 -4.73 1.06 3.33
N MET A 71 -3.61 1.08 4.07
CA MET A 71 -3.64 0.97 5.54
C MET A 71 -4.33 2.17 6.17
N ALA A 72 -4.05 3.38 5.68
CA ALA A 72 -4.74 4.59 6.12
C ALA A 72 -6.25 4.50 5.88
N ALA A 73 -6.68 4.01 4.70
CA ALA A 73 -8.10 3.81 4.40
C ALA A 73 -8.75 2.80 5.35
N VAL A 74 -8.09 1.68 5.65
CA VAL A 74 -8.59 0.70 6.63
C VAL A 74 -8.75 1.35 8.01
N CYS A 75 -7.77 2.13 8.47
CA CYS A 75 -7.87 2.85 9.75
C CYS A 75 -9.06 3.82 9.77
N MET A 76 -9.29 4.55 8.67
CA MET A 76 -10.42 5.47 8.56
C MET A 76 -11.77 4.74 8.57
N LEU A 77 -11.88 3.58 7.90
CA LEU A 77 -13.07 2.72 7.94
C LEU A 77 -13.33 2.20 9.36
N MET A 78 -12.28 1.81 10.09
CA MET A 78 -12.41 1.40 11.50
C MET A 78 -12.90 2.53 12.40
N LEU A 79 -12.44 3.77 12.16
CA LEU A 79 -12.93 4.96 12.90
C LEU A 79 -14.38 5.26 12.57
N ALA A 80 -14.80 5.10 11.32
CA ALA A 80 -16.19 5.28 10.91
C ALA A 80 -17.10 4.20 11.52
N ASP A 81 -16.70 2.94 11.49
CA ASP A 81 -17.42 1.83 12.13
C ASP A 81 -17.64 2.06 13.65
N ARG A 82 -16.67 2.69 14.31
CA ARG A 82 -16.77 3.10 15.72
C ARG A 82 -17.54 4.40 15.97
N GLY A 83 -18.07 5.03 14.93
CA GLY A 83 -18.81 6.31 15.01
C GLY A 83 -17.94 7.52 15.34
N LEU A 84 -16.62 7.42 15.22
CA LEU A 84 -15.68 8.49 15.52
C LEU A 84 -15.47 9.45 14.35
N ILE A 85 -15.69 8.96 13.12
CA ILE A 85 -15.62 9.74 11.89
C ILE A 85 -16.85 9.45 11.02
N ASP A 86 -17.36 10.52 10.40
CA ASP A 86 -18.41 10.47 9.39
C ASP A 86 -17.81 10.91 8.05
N PHE A 87 -17.85 10.06 7.05
CA PHE A 87 -17.32 10.36 5.71
C PHE A 87 -18.07 11.49 5.00
N ASP A 88 -19.33 11.73 5.38
CA ASP A 88 -20.17 12.79 4.81
C ASP A 88 -20.08 14.10 5.61
N ALA A 89 -19.31 14.13 6.69
CA ALA A 89 -19.04 15.36 7.43
C ALA A 89 -17.90 16.16 6.79
N PRO A 90 -17.91 17.51 6.90
CA PRO A 90 -16.76 18.33 6.54
C PRO A 90 -15.51 17.94 7.34
N VAL A 91 -14.35 17.96 6.69
CA VAL A 91 -13.04 17.77 7.36
C VAL A 91 -12.86 18.77 8.52
N ALA A 92 -13.34 20.00 8.34
CA ALA A 92 -13.28 21.06 9.32
C ALA A 92 -13.97 20.72 10.67
N ARG A 93 -14.87 19.74 10.67
CA ARG A 93 -15.48 19.24 11.93
C ARG A 93 -14.44 18.58 12.84
N TYR A 94 -13.43 17.96 12.26
CA TYR A 94 -12.37 17.21 12.98
C TYR A 94 -11.06 17.98 13.02
N TRP A 95 -10.83 18.83 12.01
CA TRP A 95 -9.68 19.69 11.86
C TRP A 95 -10.12 21.10 11.42
N PRO A 96 -10.46 22.00 12.39
CA PRO A 96 -11.04 23.32 12.08
C PRO A 96 -10.15 24.20 11.18
N GLU A 97 -8.83 24.11 11.31
CA GLU A 97 -7.89 24.90 10.53
C GLU A 97 -7.92 24.54 9.04
N PHE A 98 -8.44 23.37 8.69
CA PHE A 98 -8.59 22.95 7.30
C PHE A 98 -9.60 23.81 6.53
N ALA A 99 -10.56 24.47 7.21
CA ALA A 99 -11.60 25.30 6.59
C ALA A 99 -11.07 26.52 5.81
N GLN A 100 -9.80 26.89 5.98
CA GLN A 100 -9.21 28.05 5.35
C GLN A 100 -9.25 27.97 3.82
N ASN A 101 -9.34 29.16 3.17
CA ASN A 101 -9.26 29.32 1.72
C ASN A 101 -10.34 28.52 0.95
N GLY A 102 -11.60 28.59 1.43
CA GLY A 102 -12.74 27.98 0.75
C GLY A 102 -12.83 26.47 0.83
N LYS A 103 -12.23 25.85 1.89
CA LYS A 103 -12.26 24.40 2.10
C LYS A 103 -13.25 23.96 3.18
N GLU A 104 -14.10 24.86 3.66
CA GLU A 104 -15.08 24.57 4.72
C GLU A 104 -16.03 23.43 4.42
N ASP A 105 -16.41 23.26 3.14
CA ASP A 105 -17.35 22.24 2.68
C ASP A 105 -16.70 20.97 2.13
N VAL A 106 -15.36 20.88 2.19
CA VAL A 106 -14.65 19.65 1.76
C VAL A 106 -14.96 18.53 2.74
N LEU A 107 -15.60 17.47 2.25
CA LEU A 107 -15.98 16.30 3.07
C LEU A 107 -14.79 15.34 3.25
N VAL A 108 -14.82 14.57 4.34
CA VAL A 108 -13.83 13.51 4.62
C VAL A 108 -13.70 12.56 3.44
N ARG A 109 -14.82 12.13 2.82
CA ARG A 109 -14.79 11.26 1.64
C ARG A 109 -14.05 11.87 0.44
N HIS A 110 -14.08 13.19 0.24
CA HIS A 110 -13.37 13.85 -0.85
C HIS A 110 -11.84 13.75 -0.67
N VAL A 111 -11.36 13.87 0.57
CA VAL A 111 -9.93 13.69 0.88
C VAL A 111 -9.53 12.23 0.70
N MET A 112 -10.33 11.29 1.21
CA MET A 112 -10.04 9.87 1.15
C MET A 112 -10.05 9.31 -0.29
N SER A 113 -10.85 9.88 -1.17
CA SER A 113 -10.94 9.49 -2.59
C SER A 113 -10.07 10.33 -3.53
N HIS A 114 -9.25 11.23 -2.99
CA HIS A 114 -8.43 12.18 -3.77
C HIS A 114 -9.25 13.08 -4.73
N SER A 115 -10.50 13.39 -4.39
CA SER A 115 -11.40 14.22 -5.20
C SER A 115 -11.63 15.63 -4.65
N ALA A 116 -10.85 16.03 -3.65
CA ALA A 116 -10.95 17.35 -3.03
C ALA A 116 -10.37 18.52 -3.87
N GLY A 117 -9.75 18.24 -5.03
CA GLY A 117 -9.11 19.26 -5.87
C GLY A 117 -7.77 19.80 -5.32
N LEU A 118 -7.22 19.19 -4.29
CA LEU A 118 -5.97 19.61 -3.65
C LEU A 118 -4.80 18.87 -4.30
N SER A 119 -4.18 19.46 -5.30
CA SER A 119 -3.14 18.81 -6.12
C SER A 119 -1.73 18.91 -5.55
N GLY A 120 -1.47 19.75 -4.56
CA GLY A 120 -0.14 19.96 -4.01
C GLY A 120 -0.09 21.02 -2.92
N PHE A 121 1.12 21.35 -2.52
CA PHE A 121 1.42 22.42 -1.58
C PHE A 121 2.08 23.59 -2.31
N ASP A 122 1.76 24.83 -1.95
CA ASP A 122 2.39 26.04 -2.52
C ASP A 122 3.88 26.13 -2.15
N THR A 123 4.26 25.53 -1.03
CA THR A 123 5.66 25.49 -0.58
C THR A 123 6.18 24.07 -0.65
N PRO A 124 7.35 23.82 -1.26
CA PRO A 124 7.97 22.50 -1.27
C PRO A 124 8.16 21.94 0.13
N ILE A 125 7.68 20.73 0.39
CA ILE A 125 7.97 20.01 1.62
C ILE A 125 9.39 19.45 1.52
N LYS A 126 10.28 19.86 2.44
CA LYS A 126 11.58 19.23 2.61
C LYS A 126 11.40 17.99 3.47
N ILE A 127 11.77 16.85 2.93
CA ILE A 127 11.89 15.59 3.69
C ILE A 127 13.35 15.56 4.16
N GLU A 128 13.56 15.68 5.46
CA GLU A 128 14.88 15.51 6.10
C GLU A 128 15.11 14.04 6.45
#